data_12552801af1d019004adc88fb7f7a758
#
_entry.id   12552801af1d019004adc88fb7f7a758
#
_cell.length_a   1.000
_cell.length_b   1.000
_cell.length_c   1.000
_cell.angle_alpha   90.00
_cell.angle_beta   90.00
_cell.angle_gamma   90.00
#
_symmetry.space_group_name_H-M   'P 1'
#
loop_
_entity.id
_entity.type
_entity.pdbx_description
1 polymer ?
#
loop_
_entity_poly.entity_id
_entity_poly.type
_entity_poly.pdbx_seq_one_letter_code
_entity_poly.pdbx_strand_id
1 'polypeptide(L)'
;FPDKYRGMYEQPQANSVEEYLAPLKEMFAKYVPADEVACIVIETIQGDGGLLEPVPGYFETLEKICREHGILIAVDDIQQGFGRTGTWSSVSHFNFTPDLITFGKSLAGGMPMSAIVGRKEIMNCLEAPAHLFTTGANPVSCEAALATIQMIEDQSLLQASAEKGEYVRKRMDQWVSKYNSVGDVRGKGLSIGIDIVSDKKLKTRDASAALKICNYCFEHGVVIIAVAGNVLRFQPPLVITYEQLDTALNTIEDALTALEAGNLDQYDISGQGW
;
A
#
# COMPACT_ATOMS: atom_id res chain seq x y z
N PHE A 1 3.56 2.65 12.07
CA PHE A 1 3.92 1.61 11.11
C PHE A 1 5.42 1.70 10.79
N PRO A 2 6.14 0.59 10.58
CA PRO A 2 7.57 0.60 10.24
C PRO A 2 7.84 1.27 8.90
N ASP A 3 8.74 2.24 8.89
CA ASP A 3 9.25 2.88 7.66
C ASP A 3 10.74 2.58 7.53
N LYS A 4 11.09 1.66 6.64
CA LYS A 4 12.49 1.26 6.40
C LYS A 4 13.36 2.41 5.89
N TYR A 5 12.76 3.35 5.16
CA TYR A 5 13.49 4.45 4.55
C TYR A 5 13.79 5.56 5.57
N ARG A 6 12.79 5.98 6.37
CA ARG A 6 12.97 7.06 7.36
C ARG A 6 13.27 6.56 8.77
N GLY A 7 13.06 5.28 9.05
CA GLY A 7 13.15 4.76 10.39
C GLY A 7 11.92 5.12 11.23
N MET A 8 11.98 4.76 12.52
CA MET A 8 10.91 5.08 13.44
C MET A 8 11.00 6.55 13.88
N TYR A 9 9.87 7.26 13.89
CA TYR A 9 9.80 8.70 14.20
C TYR A 9 10.78 9.54 13.37
N GLU A 10 11.02 9.14 12.13
CA GLU A 10 11.99 9.78 11.22
C GLU A 10 13.44 9.75 11.74
N GLN A 11 13.75 8.79 12.61
CA GLN A 11 15.12 8.54 13.07
C GLN A 11 15.74 7.41 12.23
N PRO A 12 16.65 7.72 11.29
CA PRO A 12 17.20 6.76 10.32
C PRO A 12 17.97 5.59 10.92
N GLN A 13 18.18 5.56 12.20
CA GLN A 13 18.98 4.56 12.92
C GLN A 13 18.14 3.42 13.51
N ALA A 14 16.81 3.59 13.61
CA ALA A 14 15.91 2.55 14.08
C ALA A 14 15.60 1.58 12.94
N ASN A 15 16.23 0.42 12.93
CA ASN A 15 16.09 -0.60 11.89
C ASN A 15 15.84 -2.01 12.43
N SER A 16 15.73 -2.20 13.73
CA SER A 16 15.40 -3.49 14.33
C SER A 16 13.90 -3.66 14.52
N VAL A 17 13.43 -4.90 14.48
CA VAL A 17 12.02 -5.23 14.74
C VAL A 17 11.62 -4.77 16.14
N GLU A 18 12.50 -4.92 17.11
CA GLU A 18 12.29 -4.52 18.49
C GLU A 18 12.03 -3.03 18.63
N GLU A 19 12.77 -2.20 17.90
CA GLU A 19 12.58 -0.75 17.90
C GLU A 19 11.23 -0.36 17.31
N TYR A 20 10.81 -1.00 16.22
CA TYR A 20 9.50 -0.74 15.62
C TYR A 20 8.33 -1.24 16.46
N LEU A 21 8.52 -2.24 17.30
CA LEU A 21 7.51 -2.77 18.22
C LEU A 21 7.58 -2.12 19.62
N ALA A 22 8.61 -1.34 19.92
CA ALA A 22 8.74 -0.67 21.21
C ALA A 22 7.53 0.21 21.58
N PRO A 23 6.94 1.02 20.66
CA PRO A 23 5.75 1.80 21.00
C PRO A 23 4.53 0.93 21.36
N LEU A 24 4.35 -0.22 20.71
CA LEU A 24 3.28 -1.16 21.07
C LEU A 24 3.50 -1.72 22.48
N LYS A 25 4.72 -2.13 22.81
CA LYS A 25 5.09 -2.63 24.13
C LYS A 25 4.95 -1.54 25.20
N GLU A 26 5.32 -0.31 24.89
CA GLU A 26 5.15 0.83 25.78
C GLU A 26 3.66 1.15 26.00
N MET A 27 2.83 1.07 24.96
CA MET A 27 1.38 1.25 25.05
C MET A 27 0.78 0.20 25.99
N PHE A 28 1.16 -1.06 25.88
CA PHE A 28 0.71 -2.13 26.76
C PHE A 28 1.16 -1.93 28.21
N ALA A 29 2.37 -1.42 28.42
CA ALA A 29 2.92 -1.20 29.77
C ALA A 29 2.32 0.01 30.50
N LYS A 30 1.87 1.04 29.76
CA LYS A 30 1.51 2.34 30.37
C LYS A 30 0.06 2.74 30.19
N TYR A 31 -0.62 2.33 29.11
CA TYR A 31 -1.89 2.91 28.72
C TYR A 31 -3.04 1.90 28.60
N VAL A 32 -2.79 0.78 27.95
CA VAL A 32 -3.79 -0.26 27.70
C VAL A 32 -3.14 -1.63 27.95
N PRO A 33 -3.48 -2.32 29.04
CA PRO A 33 -2.98 -3.67 29.29
C PRO A 33 -3.27 -4.59 28.11
N ALA A 34 -2.31 -5.43 27.72
CA ALA A 34 -2.43 -6.26 26.54
C ALA A 34 -3.60 -7.25 26.57
N ASP A 35 -4.00 -7.70 27.76
CA ASP A 35 -5.16 -8.56 28.01
C ASP A 35 -6.52 -7.86 27.87
N GLU A 36 -6.53 -6.53 27.75
CA GLU A 36 -7.72 -5.74 27.42
C GLU A 36 -7.83 -5.45 25.90
N VAL A 37 -6.85 -5.86 25.09
CA VAL A 37 -6.85 -5.65 23.64
C VAL A 37 -7.45 -6.85 22.92
N ALA A 38 -8.57 -6.66 22.26
CA ALA A 38 -9.24 -7.73 21.51
C ALA A 38 -8.58 -8.02 20.17
N CYS A 39 -8.16 -6.98 19.44
CA CYS A 39 -7.67 -7.13 18.06
C CYS A 39 -6.73 -5.97 17.67
N ILE A 40 -5.74 -6.29 16.84
CA ILE A 40 -4.96 -5.30 16.10
C ILE A 40 -5.39 -5.33 14.63
N VAL A 41 -5.80 -4.17 14.09
CA VAL A 41 -6.09 -4.00 12.67
C VAL A 41 -4.90 -3.33 12.00
N ILE A 42 -4.37 -3.93 10.94
CA ILE A 42 -3.13 -3.46 10.30
C ILE A 42 -3.10 -3.77 8.80
N GLU A 43 -2.58 -2.85 7.99
CA GLU A 43 -2.19 -3.15 6.60
C GLU A 43 -0.84 -3.86 6.58
N THR A 44 -0.62 -4.85 5.70
CA THR A 44 0.69 -5.48 5.53
C THR A 44 1.66 -4.58 4.75
N ILE A 45 1.13 -3.84 3.80
CA ILE A 45 1.80 -2.77 3.06
C ILE A 45 0.87 -1.57 3.13
N GLN A 46 1.30 -0.50 3.78
CA GLN A 46 0.45 0.68 3.89
C GLN A 46 0.16 1.27 2.50
N GLY A 47 -1.10 1.59 2.24
CA GLY A 47 -1.52 2.26 1.02
C GLY A 47 -1.29 3.76 1.11
N ASP A 48 -2.23 4.48 1.69
CA ASP A 48 -2.20 5.95 1.79
C ASP A 48 -1.09 6.46 2.70
N GLY A 49 -0.57 5.63 3.58
CA GLY A 49 0.64 5.92 4.38
C GLY A 49 1.94 5.98 3.58
N GLY A 50 1.92 5.72 2.25
CA GLY A 50 3.07 5.89 1.37
C GLY A 50 3.70 4.60 0.86
N LEU A 51 2.92 3.56 0.66
CA LEU A 51 3.34 2.25 0.15
C LEU A 51 4.47 1.63 1.01
N LEU A 52 4.35 1.79 2.33
CA LEU A 52 5.37 1.35 3.27
C LEU A 52 5.30 -0.17 3.48
N GLU A 53 6.44 -0.82 3.36
CA GLU A 53 6.64 -2.21 3.74
C GLU A 53 7.36 -2.28 5.09
N PRO A 54 6.96 -3.19 5.99
CA PRO A 54 7.66 -3.35 7.27
C PRO A 54 9.05 -3.97 7.08
N VAL A 55 9.87 -3.87 8.13
CA VAL A 55 11.15 -4.57 8.17
C VAL A 55 10.93 -6.09 8.24
N PRO A 56 11.86 -6.90 7.71
CA PRO A 56 11.78 -8.36 7.81
C PRO A 56 11.61 -8.82 9.26
N GLY A 57 10.73 -9.78 9.51
CA GLY A 57 10.47 -10.31 10.85
C GLY A 57 9.46 -9.50 11.69
N TYR A 58 8.96 -8.38 11.19
CA TYR A 58 8.00 -7.54 11.92
C TYR A 58 6.70 -8.28 12.22
N PHE A 59 6.08 -8.88 11.20
CA PHE A 59 4.80 -9.57 11.38
C PHE A 59 4.94 -10.86 12.17
N GLU A 60 6.03 -11.59 12.02
CA GLU A 60 6.32 -12.79 12.82
C GLU A 60 6.45 -12.44 14.30
N THR A 61 7.11 -11.33 14.62
CA THR A 61 7.27 -10.88 16.01
C THR A 61 5.96 -10.29 16.55
N LEU A 62 5.22 -9.54 15.74
CA LEU A 62 3.90 -9.03 16.11
C LEU A 62 2.92 -10.18 16.39
N GLU A 63 2.90 -11.19 15.50
CA GLU A 63 2.06 -12.37 15.71
C GLU A 63 2.39 -13.07 17.04
N LYS A 64 3.66 -13.26 17.34
CA LYS A 64 4.08 -13.87 18.60
C LYS A 64 3.53 -13.10 19.80
N ILE A 65 3.70 -11.77 19.82
CA ILE A 65 3.15 -10.91 20.88
C ILE A 65 1.62 -11.07 20.98
N CYS A 66 0.93 -11.04 19.85
CA CYS A 66 -0.53 -11.18 19.82
C CYS A 66 -0.98 -12.55 20.37
N ARG A 67 -0.32 -13.64 19.97
CA ARG A 67 -0.64 -14.99 20.48
C ARG A 67 -0.39 -15.13 21.99
N GLU A 68 0.66 -14.53 22.51
CA GLU A 68 0.99 -14.53 23.96
C GLU A 68 -0.11 -13.87 24.81
N HIS A 69 -0.84 -12.89 24.26
CA HIS A 69 -1.88 -12.12 24.96
C HIS A 69 -3.30 -12.42 24.48
N GLY A 70 -3.49 -13.37 23.57
CA GLY A 70 -4.82 -13.69 23.02
C GLY A 70 -5.41 -12.61 22.12
N ILE A 71 -4.59 -11.72 21.57
CA ILE A 71 -4.99 -10.65 20.68
C ILE A 71 -5.17 -11.18 19.25
N LEU A 72 -6.28 -10.87 18.60
CA LEU A 72 -6.51 -11.20 17.20
C LEU A 72 -5.74 -10.25 16.27
N ILE A 73 -5.36 -10.75 15.10
CA ILE A 73 -4.78 -9.94 14.02
C ILE A 73 -5.75 -9.89 12.86
N ALA A 74 -6.24 -8.70 12.53
CA ALA A 74 -7.05 -8.42 11.35
C ALA A 74 -6.20 -7.64 10.33
N VAL A 75 -6.01 -8.21 9.16
CA VAL A 75 -5.29 -7.53 8.06
C VAL A 75 -6.28 -6.75 7.23
N ASP A 76 -6.03 -5.45 7.06
CA ASP A 76 -6.69 -4.62 6.07
C ASP A 76 -5.99 -4.79 4.72
N ASP A 77 -6.56 -5.62 3.86
CA ASP A 77 -6.05 -5.90 2.52
C ASP A 77 -6.93 -5.28 1.41
N ILE A 78 -7.73 -4.28 1.80
CA ILE A 78 -8.69 -3.61 0.91
C ILE A 78 -8.01 -3.00 -0.30
N GLN A 79 -6.79 -2.48 -0.14
CA GLN A 79 -6.05 -1.84 -1.24
C GLN A 79 -5.03 -2.76 -1.91
N GLN A 80 -4.39 -3.64 -1.15
CA GLN A 80 -3.23 -4.40 -1.63
C GLN A 80 -3.57 -5.82 -2.11
N GLY A 81 -4.79 -6.29 -1.84
CA GLY A 81 -5.30 -7.58 -2.29
C GLY A 81 -5.71 -7.61 -3.76
N PHE A 82 -6.27 -8.72 -4.17
CA PHE A 82 -6.83 -8.97 -5.51
C PHE A 82 -5.86 -8.66 -6.64
N GLY A 83 -4.63 -9.19 -6.54
CA GLY A 83 -3.61 -9.10 -7.59
C GLY A 83 -2.76 -7.85 -7.56
N ARG A 84 -3.11 -6.83 -6.74
CA ARG A 84 -2.39 -5.56 -6.71
C ARG A 84 -0.89 -5.72 -6.45
N THR A 85 -0.52 -6.61 -5.55
CA THR A 85 0.87 -6.92 -5.18
C THR A 85 1.42 -8.19 -5.87
N GLY A 86 0.70 -8.74 -6.84
CA GLY A 86 1.07 -9.98 -7.54
C GLY A 86 0.55 -11.26 -6.88
N THR A 87 -0.25 -11.14 -5.83
CA THR A 87 -0.85 -12.26 -5.08
C THR A 87 -2.32 -11.98 -4.79
N TRP A 88 -3.11 -12.99 -4.40
CA TRP A 88 -4.50 -12.79 -3.97
C TRP A 88 -4.60 -11.90 -2.75
N SER A 89 -3.71 -12.08 -1.80
CA SER A 89 -3.59 -11.26 -0.60
C SER A 89 -2.14 -10.87 -0.37
N SER A 90 -1.90 -9.63 0.01
CA SER A 90 -0.58 -9.12 0.35
C SER A 90 0.05 -9.83 1.56
N VAL A 91 -0.75 -10.52 2.39
CA VAL A 91 -0.28 -11.39 3.47
C VAL A 91 0.72 -12.44 2.97
N SER A 92 0.54 -12.93 1.72
CA SER A 92 1.41 -13.96 1.12
C SER A 92 2.88 -13.53 0.98
N HIS A 93 3.18 -12.24 1.13
CA HIS A 93 4.56 -11.74 1.12
C HIS A 93 5.27 -11.83 2.47
N PHE A 94 4.55 -12.23 3.51
CA PHE A 94 5.05 -12.23 4.89
C PHE A 94 4.77 -13.59 5.55
N ASN A 95 5.64 -13.96 6.50
CA ASN A 95 5.54 -15.28 7.16
C ASN A 95 4.78 -15.16 8.49
N PHE A 96 3.45 -14.95 8.41
CA PHE A 96 2.54 -14.95 9.56
C PHE A 96 1.13 -15.34 9.11
N THR A 97 0.26 -15.66 10.06
CA THR A 97 -1.12 -16.05 9.77
C THR A 97 -2.09 -15.13 10.53
N PRO A 98 -2.76 -14.20 9.84
CA PRO A 98 -3.80 -13.38 10.46
C PRO A 98 -5.03 -14.20 10.81
N ASP A 99 -5.83 -13.69 11.75
CA ASP A 99 -7.11 -14.28 12.13
C ASP A 99 -8.25 -13.85 11.21
N LEU A 100 -8.15 -12.63 10.67
CA LEU A 100 -9.11 -12.00 9.77
C LEU A 100 -8.37 -11.25 8.66
N ILE A 101 -8.97 -11.23 7.46
CA ILE A 101 -8.53 -10.38 6.33
C ILE A 101 -9.75 -9.68 5.77
N THR A 102 -9.66 -8.37 5.56
CA THR A 102 -10.71 -7.57 4.91
C THR A 102 -10.35 -7.28 3.47
N PHE A 103 -11.34 -7.36 2.57
CA PHE A 103 -11.21 -7.04 1.15
C PHE A 103 -12.28 -6.02 0.74
N GLY A 104 -11.97 -5.24 -0.30
CA GLY A 104 -12.87 -4.24 -0.84
C GLY A 104 -12.34 -3.68 -2.16
N LYS A 105 -12.61 -2.41 -2.43
CA LYS A 105 -12.13 -1.70 -3.65
C LYS A 105 -12.30 -2.51 -4.93
N SER A 106 -11.27 -3.20 -5.40
CA SER A 106 -11.24 -3.96 -6.66
C SER A 106 -12.04 -5.27 -6.61
N LEU A 107 -12.50 -5.73 -5.44
CA LEU A 107 -13.20 -7.01 -5.25
C LEU A 107 -14.32 -7.25 -6.26
N ALA A 108 -15.14 -6.24 -6.53
CA ALA A 108 -16.30 -6.35 -7.41
C ALA A 108 -16.22 -5.44 -8.66
N GLY A 109 -14.99 -5.14 -9.13
CA GLY A 109 -14.79 -4.43 -10.40
C GLY A 109 -15.46 -3.05 -10.49
N GLY A 110 -15.67 -2.38 -9.36
CA GLY A 110 -16.31 -1.07 -9.25
C GLY A 110 -17.72 -1.10 -8.64
N MET A 111 -18.34 -2.26 -8.48
CA MET A 111 -19.59 -2.38 -7.74
C MET A 111 -19.32 -2.34 -6.23
N PRO A 112 -20.20 -1.69 -5.42
CA PRO A 112 -20.02 -1.57 -3.98
C PRO A 112 -20.07 -2.94 -3.30
N MET A 113 -18.92 -3.42 -2.82
CA MET A 113 -18.81 -4.68 -2.10
C MET A 113 -17.55 -4.69 -1.22
N SER A 114 -17.67 -5.32 -0.07
CA SER A 114 -16.56 -5.69 0.81
C SER A 114 -16.76 -7.11 1.30
N ALA A 115 -15.68 -7.74 1.75
CA ALA A 115 -15.70 -9.06 2.32
C ALA A 115 -14.74 -9.16 3.50
N ILE A 116 -15.08 -10.03 4.44
CA ILE A 116 -14.20 -10.46 5.53
C ILE A 116 -14.02 -11.96 5.41
N VAL A 117 -12.78 -12.40 5.41
CA VAL A 117 -12.40 -13.81 5.46
C VAL A 117 -11.67 -14.04 6.76
N GLY A 118 -12.02 -15.08 7.48
CA GLY A 118 -11.42 -15.35 8.78
C GLY A 118 -11.56 -16.79 9.24
N ARG A 119 -10.93 -17.09 10.36
CA ARG A 119 -11.01 -18.41 10.99
C ARG A 119 -12.46 -18.74 11.34
N LYS A 120 -12.87 -19.97 11.09
CA LYS A 120 -14.25 -20.44 11.26
C LYS A 120 -14.81 -20.17 12.67
N GLU A 121 -14.01 -20.38 13.70
CA GLU A 121 -14.42 -20.16 15.08
C GLU A 121 -14.68 -18.69 15.41
N ILE A 122 -13.99 -17.77 14.73
CA ILE A 122 -14.21 -16.32 14.88
C ILE A 122 -15.46 -15.93 14.08
N MET A 123 -15.54 -16.35 12.82
CA MET A 123 -16.64 -15.98 11.94
C MET A 123 -17.99 -16.52 12.41
N ASN A 124 -18.01 -17.62 13.15
CA ASN A 124 -19.22 -18.25 13.68
C ASN A 124 -19.49 -17.96 15.16
N CYS A 125 -18.76 -17.02 15.79
CA CYS A 125 -18.95 -16.74 17.23
C CYS A 125 -20.25 -15.98 17.56
N LEU A 126 -20.85 -15.33 16.58
CA LEU A 126 -22.09 -14.58 16.78
C LEU A 126 -23.31 -15.45 16.47
N GLU A 127 -24.29 -15.43 17.38
CA GLU A 127 -25.57 -16.06 17.16
C GLU A 127 -26.46 -15.24 16.19
N ALA A 128 -27.32 -15.92 15.46
CA ALA A 128 -28.29 -15.23 14.59
C ALA A 128 -29.33 -14.48 15.43
N PRO A 129 -29.76 -13.28 15.00
CA PRO A 129 -29.41 -12.58 13.78
C PRO A 129 -28.14 -11.71 13.97
N ALA A 130 -27.05 -12.04 13.29
CA ALA A 130 -25.83 -11.28 13.26
C ALA A 130 -25.51 -10.83 11.84
N HIS A 131 -24.84 -9.69 11.67
CA HIS A 131 -24.47 -9.10 10.38
C HIS A 131 -25.65 -8.93 9.41
N LEU A 132 -26.79 -8.47 9.91
CA LEU A 132 -27.95 -8.13 9.09
C LEU A 132 -27.78 -6.72 8.50
N PHE A 133 -27.55 -6.66 7.22
CA PHE A 133 -27.50 -5.41 6.44
C PHE A 133 -28.50 -5.52 5.29
N THR A 134 -29.43 -4.58 5.17
CA THR A 134 -30.52 -4.61 4.18
C THR A 134 -30.01 -4.81 2.75
N THR A 135 -28.90 -4.18 2.39
CA THR A 135 -28.28 -4.26 1.06
C THR A 135 -27.01 -5.12 1.04
N GLY A 136 -26.69 -5.79 2.13
CA GLY A 136 -25.53 -6.67 2.23
C GLY A 136 -25.67 -7.87 1.28
N ALA A 137 -24.57 -8.32 0.72
CA ALA A 137 -24.50 -9.40 -0.27
C ALA A 137 -25.46 -9.19 -1.46
N ASN A 138 -25.54 -7.94 -1.97
CA ASN A 138 -26.34 -7.63 -3.15
C ASN A 138 -25.96 -8.56 -4.32
N PRO A 139 -26.92 -9.29 -4.94
CA PRO A 139 -26.62 -10.28 -5.97
C PRO A 139 -25.82 -9.71 -7.15
N VAL A 140 -26.10 -8.49 -7.57
CA VAL A 140 -25.38 -7.84 -8.69
C VAL A 140 -23.91 -7.64 -8.33
N SER A 141 -23.63 -7.16 -7.12
CA SER A 141 -22.26 -6.99 -6.65
C SER A 141 -21.54 -8.33 -6.44
N CYS A 142 -22.26 -9.37 -6.00
CA CYS A 142 -21.72 -10.73 -5.88
C CYS A 142 -21.32 -11.30 -7.23
N GLU A 143 -22.19 -11.19 -8.25
CA GLU A 143 -21.88 -11.62 -9.62
C GLU A 143 -20.70 -10.83 -10.21
N ALA A 144 -20.63 -9.53 -9.97
CA ALA A 144 -19.49 -8.71 -10.39
C ALA A 144 -18.18 -9.16 -9.70
N ALA A 145 -18.22 -9.53 -8.43
CA ALA A 145 -17.07 -10.08 -7.72
C ALA A 145 -16.63 -11.43 -8.28
N LEU A 146 -17.57 -12.34 -8.55
CA LEU A 146 -17.27 -13.62 -9.19
C LEU A 146 -16.64 -13.43 -10.57
N ALA A 147 -17.19 -12.53 -11.38
CA ALA A 147 -16.63 -12.20 -12.69
C ALA A 147 -15.21 -11.59 -12.58
N THR A 148 -14.97 -10.77 -11.56
CA THR A 148 -13.64 -10.19 -11.30
C THR A 148 -12.62 -11.27 -10.93
N ILE A 149 -12.99 -12.20 -10.04
CA ILE A 149 -12.14 -13.34 -9.65
C ILE A 149 -11.82 -14.18 -10.89
N GLN A 150 -12.85 -14.55 -11.66
CA GLN A 150 -12.68 -15.34 -12.88
C GLN A 150 -11.75 -14.66 -13.89
N MET A 151 -11.89 -13.35 -14.09
CA MET A 151 -11.01 -12.58 -14.99
C MET A 151 -9.55 -12.59 -14.50
N ILE A 152 -9.32 -12.44 -13.21
CA ILE A 152 -7.98 -12.49 -12.62
C ILE A 152 -7.33 -13.86 -12.88
N GLU A 153 -8.09 -14.94 -12.75
CA GLU A 153 -7.62 -16.32 -13.01
C GLU A 153 -7.38 -16.55 -14.50
N ASP A 154 -8.39 -16.30 -15.34
CA ASP A 154 -8.34 -16.58 -16.79
C ASP A 154 -7.22 -15.83 -17.50
N GLN A 155 -6.95 -14.61 -17.07
CA GLN A 155 -5.90 -13.77 -17.66
C GLN A 155 -4.57 -13.81 -16.88
N SER A 156 -4.45 -14.68 -15.87
CA SER A 156 -3.25 -14.82 -15.03
C SER A 156 -2.75 -13.47 -14.49
N LEU A 157 -3.69 -12.61 -14.05
CA LEU A 157 -3.36 -11.22 -13.67
C LEU A 157 -2.49 -11.11 -12.42
N LEU A 158 -2.47 -12.12 -11.55
CA LEU A 158 -1.53 -12.17 -10.42
C LEU A 158 -0.09 -12.20 -10.93
N GLN A 159 0.21 -13.13 -11.80
CA GLN A 159 1.53 -13.27 -12.41
C GLN A 159 1.88 -12.03 -13.25
N ALA A 160 0.95 -11.56 -14.07
CA ALA A 160 1.14 -10.35 -14.87
C ALA A 160 1.47 -9.11 -14.02
N SER A 161 0.83 -8.96 -12.85
CA SER A 161 1.12 -7.89 -11.90
C SER A 161 2.53 -8.01 -11.32
N ALA A 162 2.95 -9.21 -10.94
CA ALA A 162 4.31 -9.45 -10.44
C ALA A 162 5.37 -9.13 -11.49
N GLU A 163 5.22 -9.69 -12.71
CA GLU A 163 6.17 -9.48 -13.83
C GLU A 163 6.27 -8.01 -14.27
N LYS A 164 5.11 -7.35 -14.42
CA LYS A 164 5.06 -5.92 -14.75
C LYS A 164 5.61 -5.07 -13.61
N GLY A 165 5.38 -5.46 -12.36
CA GLY A 165 5.98 -4.83 -11.19
C GLY A 165 7.50 -4.86 -11.23
N GLU A 166 8.10 -6.02 -11.53
CA GLU A 166 9.55 -6.15 -11.72
C GLU A 166 10.06 -5.32 -12.91
N TYR A 167 9.30 -5.30 -14.01
CA TYR A 167 9.65 -4.51 -15.19
C TYR A 167 9.77 -3.03 -14.86
N VAL A 168 8.75 -2.44 -14.21
CA VAL A 168 8.78 -1.02 -13.88
C VAL A 168 9.81 -0.69 -12.80
N ARG A 169 9.99 -1.59 -11.82
CA ARG A 169 10.99 -1.43 -10.75
C ARG A 169 12.40 -1.33 -11.28
N LYS A 170 12.79 -2.12 -12.28
CA LYS A 170 14.12 -2.06 -12.91
C LYS A 170 14.48 -0.67 -13.39
N ARG A 171 13.50 0.11 -13.86
CA ARG A 171 13.71 1.49 -14.31
C ARG A 171 13.60 2.47 -13.15
N MET A 172 12.58 2.36 -12.32
CA MET A 172 12.34 3.27 -11.21
C MET A 172 13.46 3.22 -10.16
N ASP A 173 14.05 2.07 -9.89
CA ASP A 173 15.17 1.92 -8.95
C ASP A 173 16.40 2.73 -9.41
N GLN A 174 16.59 2.91 -10.72
CA GLN A 174 17.66 3.76 -11.26
C GLN A 174 17.42 5.25 -10.96
N TRP A 175 16.17 5.69 -10.82
CA TRP A 175 15.83 7.07 -10.51
C TRP A 175 16.37 7.51 -9.16
N VAL A 176 16.48 6.58 -8.19
CA VAL A 176 17.08 6.87 -6.88
C VAL A 176 18.51 7.36 -7.00
N SER A 177 19.29 6.88 -7.95
CA SER A 177 20.66 7.35 -8.19
C SER A 177 20.72 8.50 -9.18
N LYS A 178 19.79 8.58 -10.13
CA LYS A 178 19.77 9.54 -11.22
C LYS A 178 19.27 10.91 -10.81
N TYR A 179 18.24 10.99 -9.95
CA TYR A 179 17.59 12.23 -9.55
C TYR A 179 17.80 12.52 -8.06
N ASN A 180 18.14 13.77 -7.72
CA ASN A 180 18.28 14.20 -6.34
C ASN A 180 16.92 14.28 -5.63
N SER A 181 15.86 14.51 -6.38
CA SER A 181 14.48 14.60 -5.90
C SER A 181 13.85 13.25 -5.56
N VAL A 182 14.44 12.11 -5.97
CA VAL A 182 13.93 10.76 -5.67
C VAL A 182 14.72 10.15 -4.52
N GLY A 183 14.09 10.01 -3.36
CA GLY A 183 14.71 9.48 -2.15
C GLY A 183 14.66 7.96 -2.05
N ASP A 184 13.53 7.37 -2.41
CA ASP A 184 13.28 5.92 -2.30
C ASP A 184 12.23 5.48 -3.33
N VAL A 185 12.32 4.21 -3.74
CA VAL A 185 11.29 3.53 -4.53
C VAL A 185 11.01 2.19 -3.87
N ARG A 186 9.74 1.92 -3.52
CA ARG A 186 9.32 0.74 -2.76
C ARG A 186 8.00 0.17 -3.23
N GLY A 187 7.66 -1.02 -2.79
CA GLY A 187 6.39 -1.68 -3.11
C GLY A 187 6.57 -3.01 -3.83
N LYS A 188 5.44 -3.69 -4.09
CA LYS A 188 5.36 -5.03 -4.71
C LYS A 188 4.33 -5.06 -5.83
N GLY A 189 4.61 -5.85 -6.86
CA GLY A 189 3.74 -5.96 -8.03
C GLY A 189 3.48 -4.56 -8.62
N LEU A 190 2.23 -4.28 -8.96
CA LEU A 190 1.79 -2.98 -9.45
C LEU A 190 1.29 -2.05 -8.32
N SER A 191 1.95 -2.09 -7.17
CA SER A 191 1.73 -1.18 -6.03
C SER A 191 3.07 -0.60 -5.61
N ILE A 192 3.45 0.53 -6.21
CA ILE A 192 4.78 1.13 -6.08
C ILE A 192 4.65 2.58 -5.63
N GLY A 193 5.47 2.96 -4.65
CA GLY A 193 5.62 4.33 -4.17
C GLY A 193 6.98 4.90 -4.56
N ILE A 194 6.98 6.13 -5.07
CA ILE A 194 8.18 6.90 -5.40
C ILE A 194 8.23 8.08 -4.43
N ASP A 195 9.20 8.08 -3.53
CA ASP A 195 9.32 9.07 -2.47
C ASP A 195 10.07 10.32 -2.94
N ILE A 196 9.39 11.44 -2.99
CA ILE A 196 9.95 12.72 -3.46
C ILE A 196 10.51 13.51 -2.28
N VAL A 197 11.75 13.94 -2.40
CA VAL A 197 12.51 14.61 -1.33
C VAL A 197 13.19 15.89 -1.83
N SER A 198 13.27 16.90 -0.96
CA SER A 198 14.04 18.12 -1.19
C SER A 198 15.50 17.98 -0.74
N ASP A 199 15.78 17.07 0.20
CA ASP A 199 17.11 16.71 0.66
C ASP A 199 17.19 15.19 0.83
N LYS A 200 18.01 14.57 0.01
CA LYS A 200 18.17 13.11 -0.01
C LYS A 200 18.89 12.56 1.21
N LYS A 201 19.81 13.34 1.77
CA LYS A 201 20.58 12.94 2.94
C LYS A 201 19.75 13.04 4.22
N LEU A 202 18.99 14.13 4.34
CA LEU A 202 18.07 14.34 5.45
C LEU A 202 16.72 13.64 5.25
N LYS A 203 16.48 13.14 4.03
CA LYS A 203 15.21 12.49 3.62
C LYS A 203 14.00 13.41 3.80
N THR A 204 14.20 14.71 3.64
CA THR A 204 13.15 15.72 3.83
C THR A 204 12.08 15.59 2.77
N ARG A 205 10.83 15.42 3.19
CA ARG A 205 9.68 15.28 2.29
C ARG A 205 9.49 16.55 1.44
N ASP A 206 9.18 16.38 0.16
CA ASP A 206 8.82 17.49 -0.73
C ASP A 206 7.44 17.31 -1.33
N ALA A 207 6.43 17.75 -0.57
CA ALA A 207 5.03 17.69 -1.00
C ALA A 207 4.77 18.61 -2.20
N SER A 208 5.43 19.78 -2.25
CA SER A 208 5.28 20.71 -3.36
C SER A 208 5.78 20.10 -4.67
N ALA A 209 6.97 19.53 -4.66
CA ALA A 209 7.53 18.85 -5.84
C ALA A 209 6.66 17.66 -6.29
N ALA A 210 6.15 16.85 -5.36
CA ALA A 210 5.27 15.73 -5.68
C ALA A 210 3.98 16.20 -6.39
N LEU A 211 3.34 17.26 -5.92
CA LEU A 211 2.15 17.84 -6.56
C LEU A 211 2.45 18.43 -7.94
N LYS A 212 3.58 19.13 -8.10
CA LYS A 212 4.02 19.66 -9.41
C LYS A 212 4.24 18.53 -10.42
N ILE A 213 4.85 17.41 -10.00
CA ILE A 213 5.00 16.21 -10.84
C ILE A 213 3.63 15.65 -11.22
N CYS A 214 2.68 15.56 -10.30
CA CYS A 214 1.33 15.09 -10.60
C CYS A 214 0.65 15.96 -11.65
N ASN A 215 0.74 17.29 -11.54
CA ASN A 215 0.16 18.23 -12.51
C ASN A 215 0.82 18.10 -13.89
N TYR A 216 2.15 18.02 -13.92
CA TYR A 216 2.87 17.78 -15.18
C TYR A 216 2.39 16.49 -15.85
N CYS A 217 2.34 15.38 -15.10
CA CYS A 217 1.89 14.10 -15.62
C CYS A 217 0.46 14.18 -16.17
N PHE A 218 -0.45 14.85 -15.44
CA PHE A 218 -1.84 15.05 -15.88
C PHE A 218 -1.93 15.77 -17.22
N GLU A 219 -1.20 16.86 -17.40
CA GLU A 219 -1.15 17.61 -18.67
C GLU A 219 -0.57 16.78 -19.84
N HIS A 220 0.27 15.77 -19.50
CA HIS A 220 0.86 14.85 -20.49
C HIS A 220 0.13 13.50 -20.59
N GLY A 221 -1.13 13.43 -20.11
CA GLY A 221 -2.01 12.29 -20.31
C GLY A 221 -1.82 11.13 -19.32
N VAL A 222 -1.08 11.35 -18.24
CA VAL A 222 -0.85 10.34 -17.18
C VAL A 222 -1.42 10.84 -15.85
N VAL A 223 -2.45 10.15 -15.34
CA VAL A 223 -3.02 10.46 -14.03
C VAL A 223 -2.27 9.70 -12.95
N ILE A 224 -1.55 10.41 -12.10
CA ILE A 224 -0.88 9.89 -10.91
C ILE A 224 -1.20 10.81 -9.73
N ILE A 225 -1.21 10.28 -8.52
CA ILE A 225 -1.47 11.07 -7.31
C ILE A 225 -0.35 10.94 -6.30
N ALA A 226 -0.20 11.95 -5.46
CA ALA A 226 0.67 11.91 -4.30
C ALA A 226 -0.12 11.45 -3.07
N VAL A 227 0.46 10.55 -2.26
CA VAL A 227 -0.06 10.09 -0.96
C VAL A 227 1.00 10.35 0.11
N ALA A 228 0.62 10.32 1.39
CA ALA A 228 1.52 10.63 2.50
C ALA A 228 2.27 11.98 2.33
N GLY A 229 1.68 12.89 1.56
CA GLY A 229 2.18 14.21 1.23
C GLY A 229 3.21 14.25 0.10
N ASN A 230 4.12 13.29 -0.04
CA ASN A 230 5.25 13.36 -0.96
C ASN A 230 5.54 12.08 -1.75
N VAL A 231 4.71 11.06 -1.65
CA VAL A 231 4.92 9.78 -2.33
C VAL A 231 4.03 9.68 -3.55
N LEU A 232 4.60 9.63 -4.73
CA LEU A 232 3.85 9.35 -5.96
C LEU A 232 3.41 7.88 -5.93
N ARG A 233 2.10 7.65 -6.04
CA ARG A 233 1.50 6.31 -6.00
C ARG A 233 1.31 5.76 -7.40
N PHE A 234 2.15 4.81 -7.79
CA PHE A 234 2.05 4.10 -9.06
C PHE A 234 1.24 2.81 -8.88
N GLN A 235 -0.04 2.87 -9.20
CA GLN A 235 -0.99 1.76 -9.09
C GLN A 235 -1.88 1.67 -10.34
N PRO A 236 -1.33 1.32 -11.51
CA PRO A 236 -2.09 1.23 -12.74
C PRO A 236 -3.05 0.03 -12.73
N PRO A 237 -4.02 -0.06 -13.67
CA PRO A 237 -4.85 -1.25 -13.83
C PRO A 237 -4.02 -2.51 -14.05
N LEU A 238 -4.44 -3.66 -13.53
CA LEU A 238 -3.71 -4.94 -13.68
C LEU A 238 -3.57 -5.34 -15.16
N VAL A 239 -4.52 -4.96 -15.99
CA VAL A 239 -4.55 -5.23 -17.44
C VAL A 239 -3.68 -4.28 -18.27
N ILE A 240 -2.99 -3.32 -17.65
CA ILE A 240 -2.13 -2.34 -18.35
C ILE A 240 -1.12 -3.06 -19.25
N THR A 241 -0.90 -2.52 -20.45
CA THR A 241 0.09 -3.07 -21.39
C THR A 241 1.50 -2.54 -21.09
N TYR A 242 2.53 -3.19 -21.60
CA TYR A 242 3.92 -2.71 -21.49
C TYR A 242 4.12 -1.36 -22.18
N GLU A 243 3.47 -1.13 -23.33
CA GLU A 243 3.50 0.15 -24.04
C GLU A 243 2.91 1.29 -23.18
N GLN A 244 1.78 1.02 -22.50
CA GLN A 244 1.19 1.98 -21.57
C GLN A 244 2.06 2.22 -20.33
N LEU A 245 2.74 1.17 -19.82
CA LEU A 245 3.72 1.31 -18.75
C LEU A 245 4.89 2.19 -19.19
N ASP A 246 5.43 1.98 -20.39
CA ASP A 246 6.52 2.79 -20.92
C ASP A 246 6.10 4.25 -21.10
N THR A 247 4.89 4.50 -21.59
CA THR A 247 4.33 5.85 -21.67
C THR A 247 4.30 6.52 -20.30
N ALA A 248 3.75 5.82 -19.29
CA ALA A 248 3.69 6.36 -17.93
C ALA A 248 5.08 6.60 -17.33
N LEU A 249 6.01 5.65 -17.52
CA LEU A 249 7.39 5.77 -17.03
C LEU A 249 8.13 6.93 -17.69
N ASN A 250 7.98 7.11 -19.01
CA ASN A 250 8.58 8.22 -19.74
C ASN A 250 8.05 9.55 -19.21
N THR A 251 6.73 9.69 -19.08
CA THR A 251 6.10 10.92 -18.60
C THR A 251 6.55 11.28 -17.18
N ILE A 252 6.64 10.30 -16.28
CA ILE A 252 7.13 10.55 -14.90
C ILE A 252 8.61 10.94 -14.93
N GLU A 253 9.41 10.29 -15.75
CA GLU A 253 10.85 10.59 -15.86
C GLU A 253 11.11 11.98 -16.48
N ASP A 254 10.29 12.39 -17.45
CA ASP A 254 10.32 13.74 -18.01
C ASP A 254 9.93 14.78 -16.95
N ALA A 255 8.93 14.49 -16.12
CA ALA A 255 8.55 15.36 -15.00
C ALA A 255 9.67 15.50 -13.97
N LEU A 256 10.35 14.41 -13.61
CA LEU A 256 11.51 14.44 -12.70
C LEU A 256 12.64 15.28 -13.28
N THR A 257 12.91 15.13 -14.58
CA THR A 257 13.93 15.92 -15.29
C THR A 257 13.57 17.41 -15.31
N ALA A 258 12.31 17.74 -15.59
CA ALA A 258 11.80 19.10 -15.59
C ALA A 258 11.84 19.73 -14.19
N LEU A 259 11.55 18.95 -13.14
CA LEU A 259 11.64 19.37 -11.74
C LEU A 259 13.09 19.80 -11.40
N GLU A 260 14.07 18.97 -11.70
CA GLU A 260 15.47 19.25 -11.39
C GLU A 260 16.06 20.40 -12.22
N ALA A 261 15.47 20.68 -13.38
CA ALA A 261 15.79 21.84 -14.19
C ALA A 261 15.08 23.14 -13.74
N GLY A 262 14.20 23.08 -12.72
CA GLY A 262 13.43 24.25 -12.26
C GLY A 262 12.28 24.64 -13.20
N ASN A 263 11.88 23.75 -14.11
CA ASN A 263 10.88 24.04 -15.13
C ASN A 263 9.43 23.70 -14.70
N LEU A 264 9.20 23.37 -13.41
CA LEU A 264 7.86 23.10 -12.89
C LEU A 264 7.31 24.22 -11.99
N ASP A 265 7.96 25.38 -11.94
CA ASP A 265 7.54 26.48 -11.06
C ASP A 265 6.28 27.21 -11.53
N GLN A 266 5.88 27.00 -12.79
CA GLN A 266 4.62 27.52 -13.32
C GLN A 266 3.37 26.78 -12.76
N TYR A 267 3.53 25.60 -12.18
CA TYR A 267 2.40 24.85 -11.63
C TYR A 267 1.95 25.45 -10.30
N ASP A 268 0.75 26.02 -10.29
CA ASP A 268 0.09 26.45 -9.07
C ASP A 268 -0.49 25.22 -8.34
N ILE A 269 0.02 25.00 -7.14
CA ILE A 269 -0.42 23.92 -6.26
C ILE A 269 -1.27 24.42 -5.08
N SER A 270 -1.65 25.72 -5.08
CA SER A 270 -2.47 26.30 -4.03
C SER A 270 -3.85 25.60 -3.98
N GLY A 271 -4.25 25.16 -2.80
CA GLY A 271 -5.50 24.44 -2.61
C GLY A 271 -5.48 22.95 -3.05
N GLN A 272 -4.32 22.42 -3.43
CA GLN A 272 -4.13 21.01 -3.73
C GLN A 272 -3.44 20.32 -2.52
N GLY A 273 -3.89 19.15 -2.19
CA GLY A 273 -3.34 18.32 -1.11
C GLY A 273 -4.44 17.61 -0.32
N TRP A 274 -4.04 16.55 0.34
CA TRP A 274 -4.87 15.78 1.29
C TRP A 274 -4.57 16.25 2.70
#